data_3eabf21945fe1a8b27746ce8df9f3bed
#
_entry.id   3eabf21945fe1a8b27746ce8df9f3bed
#
_cell.length_a   1.000
_cell.length_b   1.000
_cell.length_c   1.000
_cell.angle_alpha   90.00
_cell.angle_beta   90.00
_cell.angle_gamma   90.00
#
_symmetry.space_group_name_H-M   'P 1'
#
loop_
_entity.id
_entity.type
_entity.pdbx_description
1 polymer ?
#
loop_
_entity_poly.entity_id
_entity_poly.type
_entity_poly.pdbx_seq_one_letter_code
_entity_poly.pdbx_strand_id
1 'polypeptide(L)' 'MNQFSLAVKQFLIENDLKQKYIVDKLGLSKNAVSSSLNRDNISLEKMQLIADALDCDLEITLKPRTPKQN' A
#
# COMPACT_ATOMS: atom_id res chain seq x y z
N MET A 1 -0.74 -10.51 -4.53
CA MET A 1 -0.85 -9.07 -4.24
C MET A 1 -1.77 -8.89 -3.04
N ASN A 2 -1.35 -8.11 -2.08
CA ASN A 2 -2.14 -7.91 -0.87
C ASN A 2 -3.13 -6.76 -1.04
N GLN A 3 -4.04 -6.63 -0.09
CA GLN A 3 -5.09 -5.62 -0.17
C GLN A 3 -4.55 -4.20 -0.11
N PHE A 4 -3.45 -4.01 0.63
CA PHE A 4 -2.83 -2.69 0.69
C PHE A 4 -2.34 -2.28 -0.69
N SER A 5 -1.72 -3.20 -1.42
CA SER A 5 -1.21 -2.92 -2.76
C SER A 5 -2.34 -2.55 -3.71
N LEU A 6 -3.48 -3.23 -3.59
CA LEU A 6 -4.64 -2.92 -4.41
C LEU A 6 -5.14 -1.51 -4.11
N ALA A 7 -5.20 -1.15 -2.83
CA ALA A 7 -5.62 0.17 -2.43
C ALA A 7 -4.67 1.24 -2.97
N VAL A 8 -3.36 0.97 -2.92
CA VAL A 8 -2.36 1.89 -3.44
C VAL A 8 -2.56 2.09 -4.95
N LYS A 9 -2.72 1.00 -5.67
CA LYS A 9 -2.90 1.08 -7.11
C LYS A 9 -4.15 1.86 -7.48
N GLN A 10 -5.22 1.62 -6.75
CA GLN A 10 -6.46 2.34 -6.99
C GLN A 10 -6.31 3.83 -6.70
N PHE A 11 -5.61 4.16 -5.61
CA PHE A 11 -5.36 5.55 -5.27
C PHE A 11 -4.58 6.24 -6.38
N LEU A 12 -3.56 5.58 -6.91
CA LEU A 12 -2.75 6.13 -7.99
C LEU A 12 -3.60 6.40 -9.22
N ILE A 13 -4.45 5.45 -9.58
CA ILE A 13 -5.33 5.61 -10.74
C ILE A 13 -6.29 6.76 -10.54
N GLU A 14 -6.92 6.83 -9.38
CA GLU A 14 -7.91 7.86 -9.09
C GLU A 14 -7.31 9.25 -9.07
N ASN A 15 -6.03 9.35 -8.75
CA ASN A 15 -5.35 10.64 -8.68
C ASN A 15 -4.43 10.89 -9.87
N ASP A 16 -4.55 10.05 -10.88
CA ASP A 16 -3.75 10.18 -12.11
C ASP A 16 -2.25 10.21 -11.82
N LEU A 17 -1.83 9.36 -10.88
CA LEU A 17 -0.44 9.24 -10.51
C LEU A 17 0.10 7.88 -10.96
N LYS A 18 1.42 7.82 -11.12
CA LYS A 18 2.09 6.58 -11.47
C LYS A 18 2.94 6.11 -10.31
N GLN A 19 3.31 4.84 -10.36
CA GLN A 19 4.16 4.26 -9.32
C GLN A 19 5.47 5.03 -9.15
N LYS A 20 5.93 5.67 -10.20
CA LYS A 20 7.12 6.50 -10.16
C LYS A 20 7.01 7.60 -9.12
N TYR A 21 5.82 8.05 -8.84
CA TYR A 21 5.59 9.07 -7.82
C TYR A 21 6.08 8.57 -6.46
N ILE A 22 5.79 7.31 -6.15
CA ILE A 22 6.24 6.70 -4.90
C ILE A 22 7.75 6.54 -4.90
N VAL A 23 8.29 6.10 -6.03
CA VAL A 23 9.73 5.93 -6.18
C VAL A 23 10.46 7.23 -5.88
N ASP A 24 10.00 8.30 -6.47
CA ASP A 24 10.63 9.61 -6.29
C ASP A 24 10.50 10.12 -4.86
N LYS A 25 9.35 9.92 -4.26
CA LYS A 25 9.12 10.40 -2.90
C LYS A 25 9.95 9.65 -1.86
N LEU A 26 10.11 8.35 -2.04
CA LEU A 26 10.83 7.52 -1.08
C LEU A 26 12.31 7.44 -1.35
N GLY A 27 12.74 7.81 -2.56
CA GLY A 27 14.14 7.69 -2.93
C GLY A 27 14.58 6.24 -3.06
N LEU A 28 13.65 5.34 -3.30
CA LEU A 28 13.97 3.93 -3.48
C LEU A 28 14.02 3.61 -4.97
N SER A 29 14.56 2.44 -5.30
CA SER A 29 14.58 2.02 -6.68
C SER A 29 13.18 1.58 -7.12
N LYS A 30 12.96 1.64 -8.42
CA LYS A 30 11.71 1.19 -9.00
C LYS A 30 11.44 -0.27 -8.64
N ASN A 31 12.48 -1.10 -8.67
CA ASN A 31 12.34 -2.51 -8.36
C ASN A 31 11.98 -2.73 -6.89
N ALA A 32 12.53 -1.92 -6.00
CA ALA A 32 12.23 -2.05 -4.59
C ALA A 32 10.76 -1.74 -4.30
N VAL A 33 10.24 -0.69 -4.91
CA VAL A 33 8.83 -0.32 -4.73
C VAL A 33 7.93 -1.37 -5.33
N SER A 34 8.23 -1.82 -6.54
CA SER A 34 7.44 -2.83 -7.22
C SER A 34 7.44 -4.13 -6.44
N SER A 35 8.60 -4.54 -5.95
CA SER A 35 8.73 -5.76 -5.18
C SER A 35 7.90 -5.69 -3.89
N SER A 36 7.95 -4.56 -3.21
CA SER A 36 7.18 -4.38 -1.98
C SER A 36 5.68 -4.48 -2.23
N LEU A 37 5.21 -3.89 -3.32
CA LEU A 37 3.79 -3.89 -3.64
C LEU A 37 3.30 -5.24 -4.12
N ASN A 38 4.19 -6.07 -4.66
CA ASN A 38 3.79 -7.37 -5.20
C ASN A 38 3.92 -8.51 -4.20
N ARG A 39 4.42 -8.25 -3.02
CA ARG A 39 4.53 -9.29 -2.01
C ARG A 39 3.17 -9.66 -1.44
N ASP A 40 3.05 -10.91 -1.01
CA ASP A 40 1.85 -11.34 -0.29
C ASP A 40 1.78 -10.68 1.08
N ASN A 41 2.94 -10.52 1.69
CA ASN A 41 3.06 -9.86 3.00
C ASN A 41 3.91 -8.62 2.87
N ILE A 42 3.42 -7.53 3.40
CA ILE A 42 4.18 -6.29 3.43
C ILE A 42 4.20 -5.84 4.88
N SER A 43 5.35 -5.38 5.36
CA SER A 43 5.47 -4.97 6.75
C SER A 43 4.70 -3.68 7.01
N LEU A 44 4.27 -3.51 8.24
CA LEU A 44 3.55 -2.31 8.65
C LEU A 44 4.39 -1.07 8.41
N GLU A 45 5.68 -1.20 8.69
CA GLU A 45 6.64 -0.14 8.50
C GLU A 45 6.69 0.32 7.04
N LYS A 46 6.69 -0.65 6.13
CA LYS A 46 6.73 -0.36 4.71
C LYS A 46 5.41 0.26 4.24
N MET A 47 4.31 -0.23 4.77
CA MET A 47 3.00 0.34 4.46
C MET A 47 2.96 1.81 4.86
N GLN A 48 3.50 2.12 6.04
CA GLN A 48 3.50 3.48 6.54
C GLN A 48 4.34 4.39 5.65
N LEU A 49 5.49 3.91 5.19
CA LEU A 49 6.33 4.67 4.29
C LEU A 49 5.60 5.02 2.99
N ILE A 50 4.91 4.05 2.45
CA ILE A 50 4.19 4.25 1.20
C ILE A 50 3.01 5.20 1.40
N ALA A 51 2.29 5.02 2.50
CA ALA A 51 1.17 5.90 2.81
C ALA A 51 1.64 7.34 2.97
N ASP A 52 2.76 7.52 3.67
CA ASP A 52 3.33 8.86 3.85
C ASP A 52 3.73 9.49 2.51
N ALA A 53 4.28 8.67 1.62
CA ALA A 53 4.68 9.15 0.31
C ALA A 53 3.48 9.63 -0.50
N LEU A 54 2.33 9.04 -0.28
CA LEU A 54 1.10 9.40 -0.95
C LEU A 54 0.30 10.45 -0.17
N ASP A 55 0.83 10.88 0.95
CA ASP A 55 0.18 11.87 1.81
C ASP A 55 -1.16 11.37 2.30
N CYS A 56 -1.20 10.07 2.61
CA CYS A 56 -2.41 9.40 3.08
C CYS A 56 -2.23 8.88 4.49
N ASP A 57 -3.32 8.78 5.21
CA ASP A 57 -3.31 8.16 6.52
C ASP A 57 -3.46 6.66 6.35
N LEU A 58 -2.65 5.91 7.07
CA LEU A 58 -2.74 4.46 7.07
C LEU A 58 -3.70 4.03 8.16
N GLU A 59 -4.75 3.34 7.77
CA GLU A 59 -5.72 2.82 8.72
C GLU A 59 -5.66 1.30 8.70
N ILE A 60 -5.59 0.73 9.88
CA ILE A 60 -5.60 -0.71 10.04
C ILE A 60 -6.83 -1.07 10.84
N THR A 61 -7.68 -1.88 10.26
CA THR A 61 -8.95 -2.23 10.87
C THR A 61 -8.99 -3.73 11.12
N LEU A 62 -9.38 -4.09 12.32
CA LEU A 62 -9.63 -5.49 12.63
C LEU A 62 -11.08 -5.78 12.35
N LYS A 63 -11.31 -6.77 11.51
CA LYS A 63 -12.66 -7.23 11.24
C LYS A 63 -12.86 -8.58 11.89
N PRO A 64 -13.92 -8.76 12.61
CA PRO A 64 -14.18 -10.10 13.16
C PRO A 64 -14.43 -11.06 12.02
N ARG A 65 -14.08 -12.29 12.25
CA ARG A 65 -14.39 -13.32 11.26
C ARG A 65 -15.89 -13.44 11.14
N THR A 66 -16.32 -13.91 10.00
CA THR A 66 -17.75 -14.16 9.82
C THR A 66 -18.23 -15.03 10.97
N PRO A 67 -19.13 -14.53 11.70
CA PRO A 67 -19.58 -15.24 12.88
C PRO A 67 -20.34 -16.48 12.54
N LYS A 68 -20.24 -16.95 13.05
CA LYS A 68 -20.92 -17.79 13.14
C LYS A 68 -21.70 -17.61 14.16
N GLN A 69 -21.72 -17.02 14.28
CA GLN A 69 -21.97 -16.68 15.12
C GLN A 69 -22.41 -16.73 15.79
N ASN A 70 -22.52 -17.10 16.01
CA ASN A 70 -22.89 -17.10 16.59
C ASN A 70 -23.37 -17.00 16.79
#